data_48a679dfd648e8f33e831d63b013f687
#
_entry.id   48a679dfd648e8f33e831d63b013f687
#
_cell.length_a   1.000
_cell.length_b   1.000
_cell.length_c   1.000
_cell.angle_alpha   90.00
_cell.angle_beta   90.00
_cell.angle_gamma   90.00
#
_symmetry.space_group_name_H-M   'P 1'
#
loop_
_entity.id
_entity.type
_entity.pdbx_description
1 polymer ?
#
loop_
_entity_poly.entity_id
_entity_poly.type
_entity_poly.pdbx_seq_one_letter_code
_entity_poly.pdbx_strand_id
1 'polypeptide(L)'
;CGDVNIAPTDADVYDRASFEGHTHVTAPERDALAALEALGLTDVVRRRWPDDRVFSYWDYRAGMFHKDLGMRIDLILAGACPAARTKAAWVDRLARKGTKPSDHAPVVADLDTAPDGDVGPMVPPPSNPAKRGGKKVPLPHAKEQ
;
A
#
# COMPACT_ATOMS: atom_id res chain seq x y z
N CYS A 1 -9.19 -10.22 -1.43
CA CYS A 1 -8.52 -9.00 -0.98
C CYS A 1 -8.61 -8.87 0.53
N GLY A 2 -7.68 -8.13 1.12
CA GLY A 2 -7.66 -7.85 2.54
C GLY A 2 -6.25 -7.93 3.11
N ASP A 3 -6.18 -7.91 4.44
CA ASP A 3 -4.95 -8.15 5.19
C ASP A 3 -4.56 -9.64 5.07
N VAL A 4 -3.48 -9.89 4.34
CA VAL A 4 -2.93 -11.24 4.17
C VAL A 4 -1.76 -11.52 5.12
N ASN A 5 -1.33 -10.50 5.86
CA ASN A 5 -0.19 -10.55 6.78
C ASN A 5 1.13 -11.02 6.14
N ILE A 6 1.28 -10.86 4.83
CA ILE A 6 2.48 -11.21 4.08
C ILE A 6 2.93 -10.00 3.27
N ALA A 7 4.19 -9.61 3.41
CA ALA A 7 4.84 -8.65 2.53
C ALA A 7 5.43 -9.40 1.32
N PRO A 8 4.90 -9.21 0.11
CA PRO A 8 5.26 -10.02 -1.05
C PRO A 8 6.75 -9.98 -1.39
N THR A 9 7.37 -8.81 -1.28
CA THR A 9 8.78 -8.59 -1.61
C THR A 9 9.49 -7.78 -0.54
N ASP A 10 10.79 -7.61 -0.68
CA ASP A 10 11.59 -6.78 0.22
C ASP A 10 11.28 -5.27 0.07
N ALA A 11 10.72 -4.85 -1.08
CA ALA A 11 10.23 -3.49 -1.28
C ALA A 11 8.94 -3.20 -0.47
N ASP A 12 8.26 -4.25 0.02
CA ASP A 12 7.01 -4.16 0.75
C ASP A 12 7.19 -4.03 2.27
N VAL A 13 8.43 -3.89 2.73
CA VAL A 13 8.78 -3.59 4.12
C VAL A 13 9.73 -2.40 4.19
N TYR A 14 9.69 -1.66 5.28
CA TYR A 14 10.55 -0.49 5.46
C TYR A 14 12.04 -0.85 5.54
N ASP A 15 12.37 -1.99 6.10
CA ASP A 15 13.73 -2.53 6.21
C ASP A 15 13.67 -4.05 6.36
N ARG A 16 14.18 -4.78 5.37
CA ARG A 16 14.16 -6.26 5.36
C ARG A 16 14.93 -6.87 6.55
N ALA A 17 16.04 -6.25 6.94
CA ALA A 17 16.87 -6.78 8.02
C ALA A 17 16.13 -6.75 9.38
N SER A 18 15.27 -5.76 9.59
CA SER A 18 14.45 -5.67 10.81
C SER A 18 13.42 -6.80 10.95
N PHE A 19 13.17 -7.56 9.88
CA PHE A 19 12.23 -8.69 9.86
C PHE A 19 12.91 -10.05 9.77
N GLU A 20 14.22 -10.13 9.91
CA GLU A 20 14.93 -11.40 9.87
C GLU A 20 14.46 -12.32 11.02
N GLY A 21 14.02 -13.53 10.68
CA GLY A 21 13.46 -14.48 11.64
C GLY A 21 12.05 -14.18 12.15
N HIS A 22 11.40 -13.14 11.61
CA HIS A 22 10.03 -12.77 11.95
C HIS A 22 9.03 -13.18 10.86
N THR A 23 7.74 -13.18 11.21
CA THR A 23 6.62 -13.37 10.28
C THR A 23 6.55 -12.24 9.23
N HIS A 24 5.68 -12.39 8.27
CA HIS A 24 5.37 -11.50 7.14
C HIS A 24 6.36 -11.56 5.96
N VAL A 25 7.57 -12.11 6.15
CA VAL A 25 8.63 -12.07 5.13
C VAL A 25 9.31 -13.42 4.92
N THR A 26 8.82 -14.48 5.55
CA THR A 26 9.42 -15.81 5.44
C THR A 26 9.18 -16.42 4.04
N ALA A 27 10.07 -17.29 3.61
CA ALA A 27 9.93 -17.96 2.32
C ALA A 27 8.62 -18.74 2.22
N PRO A 28 8.18 -19.56 3.22
CA PRO A 28 6.89 -20.27 3.12
C PRO A 28 5.68 -19.35 2.95
N GLU A 29 5.67 -18.18 3.62
CA GLU A 29 4.59 -17.20 3.48
C GLU A 29 4.56 -16.62 2.05
N ARG A 30 5.71 -16.22 1.54
CA ARG A 30 5.83 -15.68 0.18
C ARG A 30 5.55 -16.72 -0.89
N ASP A 31 5.96 -17.97 -0.69
CA ASP A 31 5.67 -19.08 -1.61
C ASP A 31 4.15 -19.36 -1.67
N ALA A 32 3.45 -19.27 -0.54
CA ALA A 32 1.99 -19.42 -0.52
C ALA A 32 1.30 -18.30 -1.32
N LEU A 33 1.80 -17.06 -1.22
CA LEU A 33 1.28 -15.94 -2.01
C LEU A 33 1.60 -16.11 -3.51
N ALA A 34 2.83 -16.50 -3.84
CA ALA A 34 3.25 -16.77 -5.21
C ALA A 34 2.42 -17.90 -5.86
N ALA A 35 2.00 -18.91 -5.07
CA ALA A 35 1.09 -19.95 -5.56
C ALA A 35 -0.28 -19.39 -5.97
N LEU A 36 -0.81 -18.37 -5.28
CA LEU A 36 -2.03 -17.68 -5.69
C LEU A 36 -1.83 -16.88 -6.98
N GLU A 37 -0.71 -16.20 -7.12
CA GLU A 37 -0.36 -15.46 -8.34
C GLU A 37 -0.18 -16.41 -9.54
N ALA A 38 0.38 -17.61 -9.32
CA ALA A 38 0.52 -18.66 -10.35
C ALA A 38 -0.84 -19.18 -10.87
N LEU A 39 -1.92 -18.99 -10.12
CA LEU A 39 -3.30 -19.25 -10.59
C LEU A 39 -3.84 -18.15 -11.52
N GLY A 40 -3.04 -17.15 -11.87
CA GLY A 40 -3.43 -16.02 -12.72
C GLY A 40 -4.00 -14.82 -11.97
N LEU A 41 -3.79 -14.75 -10.65
CA LEU A 41 -4.13 -13.56 -9.87
C LEU A 41 -3.04 -12.50 -10.01
N THR A 42 -3.43 -11.25 -10.08
CA THR A 42 -2.54 -10.10 -10.20
C THR A 42 -2.71 -9.17 -9.00
N ASP A 43 -1.63 -8.83 -8.34
CA ASP A 43 -1.61 -7.72 -7.37
C ASP A 43 -1.78 -6.40 -8.10
N VAL A 44 -2.97 -5.80 -8.01
CA VAL A 44 -3.30 -4.61 -8.79
C VAL A 44 -2.57 -3.36 -8.31
N VAL A 45 -2.24 -3.29 -7.01
CA VAL A 45 -1.47 -2.17 -6.46
C VAL A 45 -0.02 -2.25 -6.94
N ARG A 46 0.62 -3.42 -6.84
CA ARG A 46 2.00 -3.59 -7.28
C ARG A 46 2.12 -3.41 -8.81
N ARG A 47 1.13 -3.88 -9.57
CA ARG A 47 1.08 -3.65 -11.02
C ARG A 47 1.00 -2.16 -11.36
N ARG A 48 0.24 -1.37 -10.59
CA ARG A 48 0.11 0.07 -10.80
C ARG A 48 1.36 0.84 -10.37
N TRP A 49 2.02 0.40 -9.33
CA TRP A 49 3.18 1.04 -8.72
C TRP A 49 4.34 0.03 -8.58
N PRO A 50 4.97 -0.38 -9.72
CA PRO A 50 5.94 -1.49 -9.72
C PRO A 50 7.20 -1.19 -8.90
N ASP A 51 7.67 0.05 -8.92
CA ASP A 51 8.94 0.47 -8.34
C ASP A 51 8.80 1.32 -7.07
N ASP A 52 7.57 1.68 -6.71
CA ASP A 52 7.32 2.56 -5.58
C ASP A 52 7.22 1.80 -4.27
N ARG A 53 7.69 2.45 -3.20
CA ARG A 53 7.44 1.97 -1.83
C ARG A 53 6.04 2.36 -1.42
N VAL A 54 5.16 1.38 -1.37
CA VAL A 54 3.76 1.53 -0.96
C VAL A 54 3.55 0.71 0.29
N PHE A 55 3.09 1.34 1.37
CA PHE A 55 2.76 0.65 2.61
C PHE A 55 1.28 0.82 2.93
N SER A 56 0.68 -0.21 3.53
CA SER A 56 -0.70 -0.22 3.97
C SER A 56 -0.85 -0.29 5.49
N TYR A 57 0.19 -0.70 6.21
CA TYR A 57 0.25 -0.87 7.65
C TYR A 57 1.43 -0.13 8.27
N TRP A 58 1.21 0.47 9.45
CA TRP A 58 2.25 1.06 10.31
C TRP A 58 1.88 0.86 11.78
N ASP A 59 2.71 0.19 12.55
CA ASP A 59 2.52 0.03 13.99
C ASP A 59 2.32 1.39 14.69
N TYR A 60 1.48 1.41 15.71
CA TYR A 60 1.24 2.62 16.52
C TYR A 60 2.48 3.05 17.31
N ARG A 61 3.36 2.11 17.62
CA ARG A 61 4.53 2.33 18.48
C ARG A 61 5.58 3.18 17.78
N ALA A 62 6.40 3.87 18.58
CA ALA A 62 7.58 4.61 18.14
C ALA A 62 7.36 5.62 17.01
N GLY A 63 6.12 6.02 16.73
CA GLY A 63 5.79 6.95 15.66
C GLY A 63 6.08 6.39 14.26
N MET A 64 5.93 5.09 14.05
CA MET A 64 6.33 4.41 12.81
C MET A 64 5.61 4.99 11.59
N PHE A 65 4.34 5.38 11.71
CA PHE A 65 3.62 6.05 10.61
C PHE A 65 4.29 7.37 10.17
N HIS A 66 4.72 8.19 11.13
CA HIS A 66 5.35 9.48 10.84
C HIS A 66 6.77 9.34 10.27
N LYS A 67 7.43 8.24 10.59
CA LYS A 67 8.76 7.89 10.08
C LYS A 67 8.70 7.11 8.77
N ASP A 68 7.50 6.72 8.34
CA ASP A 68 7.24 5.86 7.20
C ASP A 68 7.89 4.46 7.32
N LEU A 69 7.89 3.92 8.52
CA LEU A 69 8.39 2.56 8.81
C LEU A 69 7.20 1.60 8.75
N GLY A 70 6.78 1.25 7.55
CA GLY A 70 5.56 0.48 7.29
C GLY A 70 5.80 -0.82 6.55
N MET A 71 4.70 -1.52 6.31
CA MET A 71 4.63 -2.73 5.48
C MET A 71 3.44 -2.63 4.54
N ARG A 72 3.53 -3.29 3.39
CA ARG A 72 2.37 -3.55 2.53
C ARG A 72 1.95 -5.01 2.71
N ILE A 73 0.91 -5.22 3.49
CA ILE A 73 0.36 -6.53 3.85
C ILE A 73 -1.13 -6.66 3.52
N ASP A 74 -1.75 -5.57 3.10
CA ASP A 74 -3.11 -5.56 2.57
C ASP A 74 -3.05 -5.58 1.05
N LEU A 75 -3.61 -6.62 0.43
CA LEU A 75 -3.49 -6.86 -1.00
C LEU A 75 -4.87 -6.93 -1.68
N ILE A 76 -4.90 -6.52 -2.94
CA ILE A 76 -6.01 -6.78 -3.85
C ILE A 76 -5.45 -7.63 -5.00
N LEU A 77 -5.71 -8.94 -4.91
CA LEU A 77 -5.35 -9.90 -5.95
C LEU A 77 -6.56 -10.09 -6.88
N ALA A 78 -6.42 -9.74 -8.13
CA ALA A 78 -7.49 -9.76 -9.11
C ALA A 78 -7.21 -10.78 -10.22
N GLY A 79 -8.22 -11.56 -10.59
CA GLY A 79 -8.16 -12.40 -11.79
C GLY A 79 -8.04 -11.56 -13.07
N ALA A 80 -7.79 -12.18 -14.21
CA ALA A 80 -7.46 -11.50 -15.47
C ALA A 80 -8.48 -10.41 -15.87
N CYS A 81 -9.79 -10.70 -15.76
CA CYS A 81 -10.83 -9.74 -16.16
C CYS A 81 -10.86 -8.48 -15.25
N PRO A 82 -11.04 -8.56 -13.93
CA PRO A 82 -11.01 -7.38 -13.08
C PRO A 82 -9.64 -6.69 -13.10
N ALA A 83 -8.55 -7.43 -13.21
CA ALA A 83 -7.23 -6.83 -13.34
C ALA A 83 -7.10 -5.96 -14.60
N ALA A 84 -7.62 -6.43 -15.75
CA ALA A 84 -7.61 -5.65 -17.00
C ALA A 84 -8.49 -4.38 -16.90
N ARG A 85 -9.54 -4.41 -16.09
CA ARG A 85 -10.47 -3.30 -15.87
C ARG A 85 -9.96 -2.29 -14.83
N THR A 86 -8.95 -2.63 -14.04
CA THR A 86 -8.41 -1.72 -13.02
C THR A 86 -7.77 -0.50 -13.69
N LYS A 87 -8.30 0.68 -13.39
CA LYS A 87 -7.83 1.97 -13.92
C LYS A 87 -6.96 2.72 -12.92
N ALA A 88 -7.24 2.56 -11.63
CA ALA A 88 -6.42 3.10 -10.56
C ALA A 88 -6.34 2.13 -9.39
N ALA A 89 -5.23 2.19 -8.64
CA ALA A 89 -5.06 1.48 -7.38
C ALA A 89 -4.09 2.27 -6.49
N TRP A 90 -4.45 2.42 -5.20
CA TRP A 90 -3.65 3.20 -4.25
C TRP A 90 -3.93 2.79 -2.81
N VAL A 91 -3.14 3.33 -1.89
CA VAL A 91 -3.39 3.26 -0.44
C VAL A 91 -3.77 4.64 0.06
N ASP A 92 -4.94 4.76 0.70
CA ASP A 92 -5.39 6.02 1.29
C ASP A 92 -4.69 6.29 2.64
N ARG A 93 -3.49 6.82 2.57
CA ARG A 93 -2.69 7.16 3.75
C ARG A 93 -3.29 8.27 4.60
N LEU A 94 -4.19 9.09 4.06
CA LEU A 94 -4.79 10.18 4.81
C LEU A 94 -5.80 9.68 5.84
N ALA A 95 -6.41 8.52 5.60
CA ALA A 95 -7.24 7.85 6.60
C ALA A 95 -6.49 7.58 7.93
N ARG A 96 -5.15 7.47 7.88
CA ARG A 96 -4.29 7.33 9.06
C ARG A 96 -4.08 8.62 9.87
N LYS A 97 -4.56 9.76 9.40
CA LYS A 97 -4.41 11.07 10.07
C LYS A 97 -5.64 11.48 10.88
N GLY A 98 -6.67 10.66 10.94
CA GLY A 98 -7.89 10.90 11.72
C GLY A 98 -7.69 10.77 13.23
N THR A 99 -8.78 10.97 13.97
CA THR A 99 -8.81 10.72 15.42
C THR A 99 -8.90 9.22 15.67
N LYS A 100 -7.93 8.67 16.41
CA LYS A 100 -7.81 7.23 16.68
C LYS A 100 -7.91 6.37 15.39
N PRO A 101 -7.06 6.62 14.41
CA PRO A 101 -7.11 5.88 13.15
C PRO A 101 -6.70 4.42 13.36
N SER A 102 -7.08 3.53 12.44
CA SER A 102 -6.52 2.18 12.36
C SER A 102 -5.01 2.23 12.12
N ASP A 103 -4.29 1.18 12.45
CA ASP A 103 -2.88 0.97 12.04
C ASP A 103 -2.75 0.55 10.57
N HIS A 104 -3.86 0.18 9.93
CA HIS A 104 -3.95 0.01 8.48
C HIS A 104 -4.55 1.24 7.80
N ALA A 105 -4.14 1.47 6.56
CA ALA A 105 -4.77 2.40 5.63
C ALA A 105 -5.58 1.64 4.57
N PRO A 106 -6.74 2.15 4.13
CA PRO A 106 -7.52 1.52 3.08
C PRO A 106 -6.71 1.33 1.81
N VAL A 107 -6.79 0.13 1.24
CA VAL A 107 -6.27 -0.17 -0.10
C VAL A 107 -7.45 -0.15 -1.06
N VAL A 108 -7.32 0.60 -2.14
CA VAL A 108 -8.43 0.90 -3.07
C VAL A 108 -8.03 0.54 -4.48
N ALA A 109 -8.96 -0.01 -5.23
CA ALA A 109 -8.84 -0.19 -6.68
C ALA A 109 -10.13 0.26 -7.37
N ASP A 110 -10.00 1.10 -8.39
CA ASP A 110 -11.12 1.53 -9.24
C ASP A 110 -11.10 0.78 -10.57
N LEU A 111 -12.27 0.33 -10.97
CA LEU A 111 -12.47 -0.43 -12.19
C LEU A 111 -13.22 0.40 -13.21
N ASP A 112 -12.81 0.32 -14.48
CA ASP A 112 -13.47 0.91 -15.68
C ASP A 112 -13.43 2.43 -15.78
N THR A 113 -13.29 3.16 -14.68
CA THR A 113 -13.16 4.61 -14.69
C THR A 113 -11.81 5.00 -14.09
N ALA A 114 -11.12 5.95 -14.71
CA ALA A 114 -10.00 6.59 -14.05
C ALA A 114 -10.54 7.56 -13.01
N PRO A 115 -10.22 7.42 -11.73
CA PRO A 115 -10.62 8.40 -10.74
C PRO A 115 -9.94 9.73 -11.01
N ASP A 116 -10.65 10.81 -10.80
CA ASP A 116 -10.03 12.12 -10.74
C ASP A 116 -9.13 12.15 -9.51
N GLY A 117 -7.84 12.18 -9.67
CA GLY A 117 -6.93 12.24 -8.54
C GLY A 117 -6.06 11.01 -8.33
N ASP A 118 -6.08 10.02 -9.21
CA ASP A 118 -4.98 9.05 -9.31
C ASP A 118 -3.77 9.75 -9.94
N VAL A 119 -3.14 10.59 -9.15
CA VAL A 119 -2.18 11.60 -9.60
C VAL A 119 -0.74 11.19 -9.37
N GLY A 120 -0.48 9.93 -9.19
CA GLY A 120 0.90 9.49 -9.11
C GLY A 120 1.21 8.52 -7.98
N PRO A 121 2.50 8.22 -7.78
CA PRO A 121 2.94 7.26 -6.80
C PRO A 121 2.46 7.59 -5.39
N MET A 122 2.26 6.57 -4.57
CA MET A 122 1.92 6.68 -3.15
C MET A 122 3.11 7.24 -2.37
N VAL A 123 3.32 8.52 -2.53
CA VAL A 123 4.41 9.21 -1.82
C VAL A 123 4.13 9.17 -0.32
N PRO A 124 5.10 8.76 0.52
CA PRO A 124 4.94 8.83 1.96
C PRO A 124 4.53 10.22 2.41
N PRO A 125 3.57 10.35 3.35
CA PRO A 125 3.31 11.65 3.93
C PRO A 125 4.59 12.11 4.64
N PRO A 126 4.98 13.37 4.49
CA PRO A 126 6.15 13.88 5.19
C PRO A 126 5.95 13.72 6.70
N SER A 127 6.94 13.17 7.38
CA SER A 127 6.96 13.07 8.84
C SER A 127 6.91 14.45 9.52
N ASN A 128 7.37 15.48 8.80
CA ASN A 128 7.24 16.88 9.18
C ASN A 128 6.99 17.72 7.92
N PRO A 129 5.75 18.15 7.66
CA PRO A 129 5.38 18.92 6.48
C PRO A 129 6.21 20.21 6.31
N ALA A 130 6.57 20.87 7.42
CA ALA A 130 7.36 22.10 7.40
C ALA A 130 8.82 21.89 6.92
N LYS A 131 9.35 20.69 7.11
CA LYS A 131 10.72 20.34 6.70
C LYS A 131 10.84 19.89 5.24
N ARG A 132 9.75 19.52 4.59
CA ARG A 132 9.74 18.96 3.23
C ARG A 132 9.10 19.85 2.17
N GLY A 133 9.00 21.17 2.42
CA GLY A 133 8.47 22.10 1.42
C GLY A 133 7.03 21.81 0.97
N GLY A 134 6.31 21.24 1.84
CA GLY A 134 4.90 20.97 1.99
C GLY A 134 3.92 21.16 0.84
N LYS A 135 4.11 20.54 -0.30
CA LYS A 135 2.94 20.30 -1.15
C LYS A 135 2.12 19.20 -0.49
N LYS A 136 0.90 19.54 -0.03
CA LYS A 136 -0.09 18.54 0.36
C LYS A 136 -0.31 17.63 -0.84
N VAL A 137 -0.09 16.32 -0.67
CA VAL A 137 -0.53 15.36 -1.67
C VAL A 137 -2.07 15.35 -1.59
N PRO A 138 -2.80 15.69 -2.65
CA PRO A 138 -4.25 15.64 -2.64
C PRO A 138 -4.73 14.21 -2.38
N LEU A 139 -5.89 14.09 -1.73
CA LEU A 139 -6.61 12.81 -1.73
C LEU A 139 -6.96 12.45 -3.17
N PRO A 140 -6.83 11.18 -3.56
CA PRO A 140 -7.22 10.71 -4.89
C PRO A 140 -8.66 11.05 -5.29
N HIS A 141 -9.54 11.26 -4.31
CA HIS A 141 -10.95 11.57 -4.52
C HIS A 141 -11.36 12.96 -4.03
N ALA A 142 -10.44 13.79 -3.59
CA ALA A 142 -10.79 15.16 -3.23
C ALA A 142 -11.11 15.94 -4.50
N LYS A 143 -12.33 15.76 -5.01
CA LYS A 143 -12.93 16.78 -5.87
C LYS A 143 -13.16 18.00 -5.00
N GLU A 144 -12.67 19.14 -5.41
CA GLU A 144 -13.15 20.39 -4.88
C GLU A 144 -14.65 20.44 -5.14
N GLN A 145 -15.42 20.54 -4.06
CA GLN A 145 -16.85 20.84 -4.13
C GLN A 145 -17.01 22.32 -4.40
#